data_08c20b63eec71d485512119d8e756122
#
_entry.id   08c20b63eec71d485512119d8e756122
#
_cell.length_a   1.000
_cell.length_b   1.000
_cell.length_c   1.000
_cell.angle_alpha   90.00
_cell.angle_beta   90.00
_cell.angle_gamma   90.00
#
_symmetry.space_group_name_H-M   'P 1'
#
loop_
_entity.id
_entity.type
_entity.pdbx_description
1 polymer ?
#
loop_
_entity_poly.entity_id
_entity_poly.type
_entity_poly.pdbx_seq_one_letter_code
_entity_poly.pdbx_strand_id
1 'polypeptide(L)'
;MKVLVTGASGFIGYHLIRKLMESNVEAIGIDNEIPSYGGNLAEIRSAKLLKEFGFKSNKLDLADCDISEILKLSESVDSIVHLAAWPGVRQSRSNPEAYSRNNIQAFNRIIEIPRMLKTNKFIYASSSSVYGNRGLSGPVQESNAAIENALSYYALTKFQNEITANFYDENFSVNTIGLRLFTVYGPMGRPDMAYWSFSEKILEGRTIELYGHNGGERCFTYIDDVINSIFNLLSMEKKFSSKIVNISSGNPRATKDLVDLLCARLGDKKVQMLEIDRPPDDAEKTWADISRLNSMIGSQNFTSLENGLEKFADWFLAFRDSK
;
A
#
# COMPACT_ATOMS: atom_id res chain seq x y z
N MET A 1 6.56 21.24 9.00
CA MET A 1 6.89 19.82 8.83
C MET A 1 7.27 19.58 7.39
N LYS A 2 8.40 18.89 7.17
CA LYS A 2 8.90 18.49 5.86
C LYS A 2 9.03 16.97 5.81
N VAL A 3 8.45 16.35 4.80
CA VAL A 3 8.31 14.87 4.72
C VAL A 3 8.99 14.34 3.46
N LEU A 4 9.90 13.38 3.62
CA LEU A 4 10.42 12.58 2.51
C LEU A 4 9.49 11.39 2.25
N VAL A 5 8.99 11.25 1.03
CA VAL A 5 8.16 10.12 0.59
C VAL A 5 8.91 9.35 -0.49
N THR A 6 9.20 8.08 -0.23
CA THR A 6 9.72 7.19 -1.27
C THR A 6 8.60 6.37 -1.89
N GLY A 7 8.71 6.00 -3.16
CA GLY A 7 7.58 5.45 -3.90
C GLY A 7 6.54 6.53 -4.24
N ALA A 8 6.99 7.77 -4.43
CA ALA A 8 6.14 8.95 -4.60
C ALA A 8 5.21 8.89 -5.83
N SER A 9 5.64 8.21 -6.90
CA SER A 9 4.86 7.96 -8.12
C SER A 9 4.05 6.66 -8.07
N GLY A 10 4.16 5.90 -6.96
CA GLY A 10 3.36 4.72 -6.66
C GLY A 10 1.90 5.08 -6.33
N PHE A 11 1.03 4.08 -6.20
CA PHE A 11 -0.40 4.30 -5.89
C PHE A 11 -0.61 5.08 -4.59
N ILE A 12 -0.08 4.56 -3.48
CA ILE A 12 -0.25 5.20 -2.16
C ILE A 12 0.59 6.48 -2.08
N GLY A 13 1.81 6.48 -2.63
CA GLY A 13 2.70 7.65 -2.63
C GLY A 13 2.09 8.85 -3.33
N TYR A 14 1.49 8.66 -4.50
CA TYR A 14 0.77 9.71 -5.24
C TYR A 14 -0.31 10.39 -4.38
N HIS A 15 -1.18 9.61 -3.74
CA HIS A 15 -2.24 10.15 -2.90
C HIS A 15 -1.70 10.81 -1.63
N LEU A 16 -0.61 10.27 -1.06
CA LEU A 16 0.03 10.88 0.10
C LEU A 16 0.66 12.23 -0.25
N ILE A 17 1.39 12.33 -1.38
CA ILE A 17 1.93 13.62 -1.85
C ILE A 17 0.81 14.62 -2.06
N ARG A 18 -0.28 14.25 -2.72
CA ARG A 18 -1.44 15.14 -2.86
C ARG A 18 -1.94 15.66 -1.52
N LYS A 19 -2.16 14.76 -0.55
CA LYS A 19 -2.64 15.12 0.79
C LYS A 19 -1.68 16.07 1.51
N LEU A 20 -0.37 15.84 1.41
CA LEU A 20 0.64 16.70 2.00
C LEU A 20 0.59 18.10 1.38
N MET A 21 0.57 18.20 0.05
CA MET A 21 0.49 19.46 -0.69
C MET A 21 -0.80 20.23 -0.38
N GLU A 22 -1.96 19.56 -0.40
CA GLU A 22 -3.27 20.13 -0.04
C GLU A 22 -3.31 20.62 1.42
N SER A 23 -2.48 20.03 2.30
CA SER A 23 -2.36 20.42 3.72
C SER A 23 -1.21 21.41 3.98
N ASN A 24 -0.61 22.01 2.95
CA ASN A 24 0.55 22.91 3.03
C ASN A 24 1.74 22.31 3.80
N VAL A 25 1.98 21.01 3.65
CA VAL A 25 3.12 20.30 4.19
C VAL A 25 4.16 20.15 3.10
N GLU A 26 5.40 20.58 3.36
CA GLU A 26 6.50 20.43 2.41
C GLU A 26 6.82 18.94 2.20
N ALA A 27 6.87 18.51 0.95
CA ALA A 27 7.14 17.13 0.57
C ALA A 27 8.32 17.03 -0.40
N ILE A 28 9.15 16.01 -0.19
CA ILE A 28 10.18 15.57 -1.15
C ILE A 28 9.81 14.17 -1.60
N GLY A 29 9.80 13.91 -2.91
CA GLY A 29 9.53 12.60 -3.48
C GLY A 29 10.79 11.94 -4.03
N ILE A 30 10.91 10.63 -3.81
CA ILE A 30 11.87 9.76 -4.49
C ILE A 30 11.10 8.60 -5.14
N ASP A 31 11.35 8.35 -6.42
CA ASP A 31 10.82 7.20 -7.15
C ASP A 31 11.75 6.85 -8.32
N ASN A 32 11.87 5.60 -8.69
CA ASN A 32 12.62 5.20 -9.90
C ASN A 32 11.73 5.12 -11.14
N GLU A 33 10.40 5.22 -10.95
CA GLU A 33 9.35 5.16 -11.99
C GLU A 33 9.38 3.89 -12.84
N ILE A 34 9.96 2.80 -12.32
CA ILE A 34 9.95 1.51 -13.00
C ILE A 34 8.53 0.95 -12.98
N PRO A 35 7.96 0.59 -14.15
CA PRO A 35 6.60 0.06 -14.24
C PRO A 35 6.53 -1.37 -13.67
N SER A 36 6.22 -1.50 -12.38
CA SER A 36 6.14 -2.79 -11.69
C SER A 36 4.94 -3.67 -12.12
N TYR A 37 3.96 -3.08 -12.83
CA TYR A 37 2.73 -3.81 -13.27
C TYR A 37 2.47 -3.72 -14.77
N GLY A 38 3.42 -3.22 -15.54
CA GLY A 38 3.18 -2.80 -16.90
C GLY A 38 2.42 -1.45 -16.99
N GLY A 39 2.47 -0.83 -18.15
CA GLY A 39 1.83 0.46 -18.37
C GLY A 39 2.58 1.66 -17.78
N ASN A 40 2.02 2.85 -18.01
CA ASN A 40 2.65 4.14 -17.70
C ASN A 40 2.00 4.89 -16.51
N LEU A 41 1.36 4.17 -15.57
CA LEU A 41 0.64 4.81 -14.46
C LEU A 41 1.55 5.63 -13.52
N ALA A 42 2.80 5.23 -13.33
CA ALA A 42 3.75 6.03 -12.54
C ALA A 42 4.00 7.39 -13.22
N GLU A 43 4.22 7.40 -14.52
CA GLU A 43 4.38 8.63 -15.31
C GLU A 43 3.13 9.51 -15.29
N ILE A 44 1.93 8.90 -15.42
CA ILE A 44 0.65 9.63 -15.34
C ILE A 44 0.47 10.28 -13.97
N ARG A 45 0.78 9.58 -12.87
CA ARG A 45 0.70 10.12 -11.51
C ARG A 45 1.70 11.27 -11.32
N SER A 46 2.96 11.09 -11.77
CA SER A 46 3.99 12.14 -11.75
C SER A 46 3.57 13.38 -12.54
N ALA A 47 3.04 13.20 -13.74
CA ALA A 47 2.56 14.29 -14.59
C ALA A 47 1.39 15.06 -13.94
N LYS A 48 0.47 14.34 -13.26
CA LYS A 48 -0.63 14.98 -12.51
C LYS A 48 -0.11 15.78 -11.31
N LEU A 49 0.80 15.23 -10.53
CA LEU A 49 1.41 15.96 -9.40
C LEU A 49 2.14 17.21 -9.86
N LEU A 50 2.86 17.11 -10.99
CA LEU A 50 3.52 18.29 -11.57
C LEU A 50 2.51 19.34 -12.03
N LYS A 51 1.44 18.93 -12.72
CA LYS A 51 0.41 19.83 -13.23
C LYS A 51 -0.41 20.52 -12.13
N GLU A 52 -0.80 19.76 -11.10
CA GLU A 52 -1.71 20.24 -10.05
C GLU A 52 -0.98 21.04 -8.95
N PHE A 53 0.26 20.67 -8.62
CA PHE A 53 0.99 21.20 -7.48
C PHE A 53 2.40 21.73 -7.80
N GLY A 54 2.87 21.62 -9.04
CA GLY A 54 4.27 21.89 -9.37
C GLY A 54 5.25 20.88 -8.76
N PHE A 55 4.74 19.75 -8.25
CA PHE A 55 5.55 18.75 -7.56
C PHE A 55 6.27 17.82 -8.53
N LYS A 56 7.59 17.66 -8.35
CA LYS A 56 8.42 16.75 -9.12
C LYS A 56 9.19 15.81 -8.20
N SER A 57 9.03 14.50 -8.41
CA SER A 57 9.83 13.49 -7.72
C SER A 57 11.28 13.48 -8.21
N ASN A 58 12.22 13.19 -7.32
CA ASN A 58 13.60 12.89 -7.67
C ASN A 58 13.66 11.45 -8.19
N LYS A 59 14.21 11.27 -9.38
CA LYS A 59 14.32 9.95 -9.99
C LYS A 59 15.59 9.26 -9.48
N LEU A 60 15.42 8.41 -8.47
CA LEU A 60 16.48 7.63 -7.83
C LEU A 60 16.05 6.20 -7.60
N ASP A 61 16.96 5.26 -7.84
CA ASP A 61 16.80 3.86 -7.46
C ASP A 61 17.45 3.63 -6.10
N LEU A 62 16.63 3.46 -5.07
CA LEU A 62 17.09 3.29 -3.69
C LEU A 62 17.98 2.05 -3.47
N ALA A 63 17.90 1.05 -4.32
CA ALA A 63 18.74 -0.13 -4.19
C ALA A 63 20.17 0.09 -4.69
N ASP A 64 20.39 1.03 -5.62
CA ASP A 64 21.68 1.21 -6.30
C ASP A 64 22.29 2.61 -6.13
N CYS A 65 21.50 3.65 -5.82
CA CYS A 65 22.00 5.01 -5.68
C CYS A 65 23.03 5.12 -4.54
N ASP A 66 23.86 6.14 -4.60
CA ASP A 66 24.74 6.48 -3.48
C ASP A 66 23.91 6.98 -2.30
N ILE A 67 24.23 6.54 -1.08
CA ILE A 67 23.53 6.98 0.13
C ILE A 67 23.69 8.50 0.34
N SER A 68 24.77 9.11 -0.13
CA SER A 68 25.00 10.55 -0.08
C SER A 68 23.96 11.34 -0.88
N GLU A 69 23.42 10.78 -1.98
CA GLU A 69 22.33 11.39 -2.75
C GLU A 69 21.05 11.43 -1.93
N ILE A 70 20.72 10.34 -1.23
CA ILE A 70 19.55 10.28 -0.35
C ILE A 70 19.73 11.26 0.82
N LEU A 71 20.91 11.27 1.45
CA LEU A 71 21.22 12.18 2.56
C LEU A 71 21.03 13.64 2.15
N LYS A 72 21.57 14.05 1.00
CA LYS A 72 21.43 15.40 0.48
C LYS A 72 19.97 15.81 0.27
N LEU A 73 19.15 14.92 -0.28
CA LEU A 73 17.70 15.15 -0.44
C LEU A 73 16.97 15.19 0.90
N SER A 74 17.48 14.47 1.90
CA SER A 74 16.86 14.32 3.22
C SER A 74 17.32 15.38 4.22
N GLU A 75 18.21 16.28 3.86
CA GLU A 75 18.59 17.39 4.74
C GLU A 75 17.36 18.17 5.21
N SER A 76 17.25 18.38 6.52
CA SER A 76 16.14 19.08 7.17
C SER A 76 14.75 18.43 7.05
N VAL A 77 14.62 17.13 6.69
CA VAL A 77 13.33 16.46 6.78
C VAL A 77 13.00 16.05 8.22
N ASP A 78 11.76 16.28 8.62
CA ASP A 78 11.26 15.91 9.94
C ASP A 78 10.85 14.44 10.01
N SER A 79 10.37 13.88 8.91
CA SER A 79 9.82 12.52 8.85
C SER A 79 10.05 11.88 7.49
N ILE A 80 10.17 10.55 7.49
CA ILE A 80 10.29 9.75 6.26
C ILE A 80 9.10 8.78 6.20
N VAL A 81 8.45 8.72 5.03
CA VAL A 81 7.43 7.70 4.69
C VAL A 81 7.95 6.84 3.56
N HIS A 82 8.34 5.62 3.89
CA HIS A 82 8.90 4.68 2.93
C HIS A 82 7.82 3.76 2.35
N LEU A 83 7.40 4.05 1.11
CA LEU A 83 6.40 3.29 0.37
C LEU A 83 7.00 2.58 -0.85
N ALA A 84 8.25 2.90 -1.22
CA ALA A 84 8.94 2.26 -2.34
C ALA A 84 9.14 0.77 -2.06
N ALA A 85 8.59 -0.07 -2.91
CA ALA A 85 8.73 -1.52 -2.87
C ALA A 85 8.15 -2.12 -4.16
N TRP A 86 8.60 -3.31 -4.52
CA TRP A 86 7.90 -4.15 -5.47
C TRP A 86 6.78 -4.89 -4.75
N PRO A 87 5.51 -4.60 -5.07
CA PRO A 87 4.37 -5.26 -4.45
C PRO A 87 3.93 -6.47 -5.29
N GLY A 88 3.03 -7.28 -4.74
CA GLY A 88 2.44 -8.42 -5.44
C GLY A 88 2.98 -9.76 -4.94
N VAL A 89 2.08 -10.53 -4.36
CA VAL A 89 2.34 -11.86 -3.80
C VAL A 89 2.77 -12.83 -4.90
N ARG A 90 1.99 -12.90 -6.00
CA ARG A 90 2.21 -13.87 -7.09
C ARG A 90 3.51 -13.63 -7.85
N GLN A 91 3.81 -12.37 -8.18
CA GLN A 91 5.03 -12.02 -8.92
C GLN A 91 6.29 -12.29 -8.12
N SER A 92 6.23 -12.27 -6.78
CA SER A 92 7.39 -12.55 -5.93
C SER A 92 7.87 -14.00 -6.03
N ARG A 93 7.01 -14.90 -6.48
CA ARG A 93 7.35 -16.31 -6.70
C ARG A 93 8.22 -16.52 -7.96
N SER A 94 7.92 -15.76 -9.00
CA SER A 94 8.64 -15.88 -10.30
C SER A 94 9.90 -15.03 -10.36
N ASN A 95 10.02 -13.99 -9.54
CA ASN A 95 11.17 -13.07 -9.56
C ASN A 95 11.64 -12.68 -8.14
N PRO A 96 12.08 -13.61 -7.29
CA PRO A 96 12.46 -13.32 -5.91
C PRO A 96 13.66 -12.36 -5.80
N GLU A 97 14.57 -12.37 -6.77
CA GLU A 97 15.75 -11.49 -6.79
C GLU A 97 15.35 -10.02 -6.86
N ALA A 98 14.40 -9.67 -7.74
CA ALA A 98 13.88 -8.31 -7.83
C ALA A 98 13.22 -7.85 -6.52
N TYR A 99 12.55 -8.76 -5.80
CA TYR A 99 11.98 -8.45 -4.49
C TYR A 99 13.06 -8.29 -3.41
N SER A 100 14.11 -9.12 -3.42
CA SER A 100 15.27 -8.93 -2.52
C SER A 100 15.88 -7.55 -2.71
N ARG A 101 16.15 -7.18 -3.96
CA ARG A 101 16.75 -5.91 -4.31
C ARG A 101 15.86 -4.71 -3.91
N ASN A 102 14.60 -4.72 -4.32
CA ASN A 102 13.72 -3.55 -4.17
C ASN A 102 13.06 -3.45 -2.80
N ASN A 103 12.88 -4.56 -2.06
CA ASN A 103 12.18 -4.57 -0.79
C ASN A 103 13.13 -4.71 0.42
N ILE A 104 14.26 -5.39 0.27
CA ILE A 104 15.20 -5.62 1.36
C ILE A 104 16.39 -4.66 1.25
N GLN A 105 17.11 -4.67 0.14
CA GLN A 105 18.30 -3.84 -0.04
C GLN A 105 17.95 -2.34 0.00
N ALA A 106 16.90 -1.91 -0.73
CA ALA A 106 16.42 -0.55 -0.70
C ALA A 106 15.96 -0.12 0.71
N PHE A 107 15.25 -1.02 1.43
CA PHE A 107 14.82 -0.75 2.81
C PHE A 107 16.01 -0.54 3.75
N ASN A 108 17.01 -1.41 3.67
CA ASN A 108 18.20 -1.32 4.51
C ASN A 108 18.99 -0.01 4.28
N ARG A 109 18.94 0.54 3.08
CA ARG A 109 19.56 1.84 2.78
C ARG A 109 18.75 3.01 3.33
N ILE A 110 17.43 3.01 3.13
CA ILE A 110 16.61 4.16 3.54
C ILE A 110 16.47 4.26 5.06
N ILE A 111 16.49 3.14 5.81
CA ILE A 111 16.38 3.18 7.27
C ILE A 111 17.65 3.72 7.95
N GLU A 112 18.79 3.76 7.26
CA GLU A 112 20.00 4.43 7.73
C GLU A 112 19.84 5.96 7.80
N ILE A 113 18.99 6.53 6.94
CA ILE A 113 18.82 7.98 6.85
C ILE A 113 18.30 8.58 8.16
N PRO A 114 17.19 8.09 8.78
CA PRO A 114 16.71 8.61 10.05
C PRO A 114 17.74 8.42 11.18
N ARG A 115 18.56 7.36 11.16
CA ARG A 115 19.64 7.16 12.12
C ARG A 115 20.72 8.23 11.97
N MET A 116 21.13 8.53 10.74
CA MET A 116 22.21 9.49 10.46
C MET A 116 21.78 10.95 10.69
N LEU A 117 20.56 11.29 10.28
CA LEU A 117 20.03 12.67 10.37
C LEU A 117 19.23 12.94 11.63
N LYS A 118 18.97 11.92 12.47
CA LYS A 118 18.14 11.99 13.68
C LYS A 118 16.73 12.52 13.38
N THR A 119 16.13 12.08 12.27
CA THR A 119 14.76 12.46 11.93
C THR A 119 13.78 11.95 12.97
N ASN A 120 12.65 12.67 13.15
CA ASN A 120 11.69 12.37 14.21
C ASN A 120 10.94 11.04 14.02
N LYS A 121 10.64 10.67 12.78
CA LYS A 121 9.79 9.50 12.48
C LYS A 121 10.21 8.79 11.20
N PHE A 122 10.10 7.47 11.23
CA PHE A 122 10.21 6.58 10.07
C PHE A 122 8.97 5.69 9.97
N ILE A 123 8.07 6.03 9.04
CA ILE A 123 6.86 5.26 8.74
C ILE A 123 7.13 4.44 7.49
N TYR A 124 6.79 3.14 7.49
CA TYR A 124 7.06 2.30 6.32
C TYR A 124 5.91 1.33 6.01
N ALA A 125 5.78 1.00 4.72
CA ALA A 125 4.78 0.03 4.27
C ALA A 125 5.22 -1.39 4.56
N SER A 126 4.52 -2.06 5.49
CA SER A 126 4.44 -3.50 5.61
C SER A 126 3.18 -4.01 4.88
N SER A 127 2.72 -5.21 5.17
CA SER A 127 1.62 -5.84 4.46
C SER A 127 0.84 -6.82 5.32
N SER A 128 -0.47 -6.93 5.11
CA SER A 128 -1.29 -7.99 5.69
C SER A 128 -0.87 -9.41 5.24
N SER A 129 -0.08 -9.53 4.18
CA SER A 129 0.44 -10.82 3.71
C SER A 129 1.32 -11.55 4.74
N VAL A 130 1.87 -10.85 5.73
CA VAL A 130 2.64 -11.44 6.84
C VAL A 130 1.80 -12.34 7.75
N TYR A 131 0.48 -12.23 7.70
CA TYR A 131 -0.43 -13.06 8.49
C TYR A 131 -0.76 -14.41 7.82
N GLY A 132 -0.53 -14.56 6.52
CA GLY A 132 -0.97 -15.73 5.78
C GLY A 132 -2.48 -15.97 5.92
N ASN A 133 -2.87 -17.18 6.32
CA ASN A 133 -4.28 -17.59 6.50
C ASN A 133 -4.82 -17.39 7.93
N ARG A 134 -4.14 -16.66 8.79
CA ARG A 134 -4.60 -16.43 10.19
C ARG A 134 -5.96 -15.74 10.27
N GLY A 135 -6.36 -14.96 9.27
CA GLY A 135 -7.66 -14.31 9.20
C GLY A 135 -8.87 -15.24 9.16
N LEU A 136 -8.66 -16.54 8.88
CA LEU A 136 -9.72 -17.55 8.91
C LEU A 136 -10.33 -17.76 10.31
N SER A 137 -9.49 -17.64 11.34
CA SER A 137 -9.91 -17.86 12.75
C SER A 137 -10.52 -16.61 13.41
N GLY A 138 -10.54 -15.48 12.73
CA GLY A 138 -11.04 -14.20 13.28
C GLY A 138 -10.18 -12.99 12.89
N PRO A 139 -10.49 -11.81 13.44
CA PRO A 139 -9.71 -10.61 13.20
C PRO A 139 -8.29 -10.75 13.77
N VAL A 140 -7.27 -10.49 12.92
CA VAL A 140 -5.87 -10.64 13.32
C VAL A 140 -5.35 -9.38 14.00
N GLN A 141 -4.78 -9.56 15.17
CA GLN A 141 -4.01 -8.54 15.88
C GLN A 141 -2.56 -8.54 15.38
N GLU A 142 -1.84 -7.45 15.62
CA GLU A 142 -0.46 -7.32 15.16
C GLU A 142 0.49 -8.35 15.79
N SER A 143 0.15 -8.87 16.95
CA SER A 143 0.88 -9.97 17.62
C SER A 143 0.69 -11.34 16.95
N ASN A 144 -0.27 -11.51 16.05
CA ASN A 144 -0.56 -12.79 15.41
C ASN A 144 0.35 -13.10 14.20
N ALA A 145 1.19 -12.16 13.76
CA ALA A 145 2.12 -12.44 12.67
C ALA A 145 3.33 -13.24 13.16
N ALA A 146 3.70 -14.22 12.36
CA ALA A 146 4.90 -15.00 12.58
C ALA A 146 5.47 -15.39 11.20
N ILE A 147 6.80 -15.57 11.12
CA ILE A 147 7.49 -15.80 9.85
C ILE A 147 7.01 -17.06 9.14
N GLU A 148 6.65 -18.10 9.88
CA GLU A 148 6.10 -19.36 9.38
C GLU A 148 4.73 -19.21 8.71
N ASN A 149 4.06 -18.08 8.90
CA ASN A 149 2.78 -17.79 8.25
C ASN A 149 2.95 -17.17 6.86
N ALA A 150 4.16 -16.76 6.47
CA ALA A 150 4.42 -16.14 5.18
C ALA A 150 4.18 -17.12 4.04
N LEU A 151 3.13 -16.89 3.24
CA LEU A 151 2.79 -17.74 2.08
C LEU A 151 3.57 -17.38 0.81
N SER A 152 4.32 -16.27 0.81
CA SER A 152 5.03 -15.76 -0.36
C SER A 152 6.35 -15.11 0.00
N TYR A 153 7.24 -15.02 -0.99
CA TYR A 153 8.50 -14.31 -0.81
C TYR A 153 8.28 -12.81 -0.52
N TYR A 154 7.25 -12.20 -1.12
CA TYR A 154 6.85 -10.82 -0.79
C TYR A 154 6.51 -10.67 0.70
N ALA A 155 5.72 -11.58 1.27
CA ALA A 155 5.39 -11.56 2.70
C ALA A 155 6.66 -11.66 3.55
N LEU A 156 7.59 -12.55 3.17
CA LEU A 156 8.88 -12.69 3.84
C LEU A 156 9.68 -11.39 3.81
N THR A 157 9.78 -10.71 2.66
CA THR A 157 10.49 -9.42 2.58
C THR A 157 9.88 -8.35 3.49
N LYS A 158 8.55 -8.30 3.60
CA LYS A 158 7.88 -7.36 4.49
C LYS A 158 8.10 -7.69 5.97
N PHE A 159 8.06 -8.96 6.32
CA PHE A 159 8.37 -9.39 7.68
C PHE A 159 9.83 -9.07 8.06
N GLN A 160 10.78 -9.26 7.15
CA GLN A 160 12.18 -8.89 7.35
C GLN A 160 12.34 -7.38 7.58
N ASN A 161 11.60 -6.54 6.84
CA ASN A 161 11.60 -5.09 7.07
C ASN A 161 11.12 -4.73 8.48
N GLU A 162 10.10 -5.44 9.00
CA GLU A 162 9.61 -5.24 10.37
C GLU A 162 10.67 -5.59 11.42
N ILE A 163 11.39 -6.71 11.23
CA ILE A 163 12.49 -7.12 12.12
C ILE A 163 13.62 -6.08 12.08
N THR A 164 14.01 -5.64 10.87
CA THR A 164 15.05 -4.62 10.71
C THR A 164 14.65 -3.30 11.37
N ALA A 165 13.41 -2.84 11.16
CA ALA A 165 12.93 -1.59 11.75
C ALA A 165 12.88 -1.66 13.28
N ASN A 166 12.45 -2.79 13.85
CA ASN A 166 12.47 -2.99 15.30
C ASN A 166 13.89 -2.92 15.86
N PHE A 167 14.87 -3.54 15.18
CA PHE A 167 16.28 -3.45 15.57
C PHE A 167 16.78 -1.99 15.59
N TYR A 168 16.43 -1.18 14.57
CA TYR A 168 16.81 0.23 14.52
C TYR A 168 16.15 1.09 15.60
N ASP A 169 14.90 0.82 15.91
CA ASP A 169 14.20 1.52 17.00
C ASP A 169 14.84 1.23 18.36
N GLU A 170 15.14 -0.04 18.65
CA GLU A 170 15.69 -0.47 19.95
C GLU A 170 17.16 -0.07 20.14
N ASN A 171 17.98 -0.15 19.09
CA ASN A 171 19.43 0.05 19.22
C ASN A 171 19.91 1.44 18.80
N PHE A 172 19.17 2.14 17.95
CA PHE A 172 19.58 3.46 17.43
C PHE A 172 18.56 4.57 17.71
N SER A 173 17.51 4.28 18.46
CA SER A 173 16.44 5.23 18.83
C SER A 173 15.74 5.85 17.61
N VAL A 174 15.67 5.13 16.50
CA VAL A 174 14.88 5.53 15.33
C VAL A 174 13.40 5.24 15.62
N ASN A 175 12.58 6.28 15.74
CA ASN A 175 11.15 6.13 16.03
C ASN A 175 10.40 5.57 14.81
N THR A 176 10.26 4.23 14.73
CA THR A 176 9.70 3.52 13.59
C THR A 176 8.27 3.06 13.80
N ILE A 177 7.48 3.01 12.72
CA ILE A 177 6.20 2.29 12.69
C ILE A 177 5.96 1.65 11.32
N GLY A 178 5.71 0.35 11.31
CA GLY A 178 5.31 -0.42 10.13
C GLY A 178 3.80 -0.47 9.95
N LEU A 179 3.34 -0.17 8.76
CA LEU A 179 1.94 -0.18 8.38
C LEU A 179 1.60 -1.48 7.66
N ARG A 180 0.92 -2.41 8.33
CA ARG A 180 0.38 -3.60 7.67
C ARG A 180 -0.85 -3.21 6.87
N LEU A 181 -0.61 -2.82 5.63
CA LEU A 181 -1.66 -2.43 4.71
C LEU A 181 -2.45 -3.66 4.26
N PHE A 182 -3.78 -3.59 4.40
CA PHE A 182 -4.70 -4.57 3.85
C PHE A 182 -5.00 -4.23 2.39
N THR A 183 -6.09 -4.77 1.82
CA THR A 183 -6.36 -4.60 0.38
C THR A 183 -6.78 -3.17 0.07
N VAL A 184 -5.82 -2.32 -0.29
CA VAL A 184 -6.07 -0.91 -0.65
C VAL A 184 -6.61 -0.82 -2.06
N TYR A 185 -7.68 -0.03 -2.25
CA TYR A 185 -8.32 0.20 -3.55
C TYR A 185 -8.73 1.66 -3.74
N GLY A 186 -8.93 2.08 -4.99
CA GLY A 186 -9.40 3.43 -5.31
C GLY A 186 -8.84 3.96 -6.64
N PRO A 187 -9.16 5.24 -6.98
CA PRO A 187 -8.67 5.92 -8.17
C PRO A 187 -7.14 5.89 -8.27
N MET A 188 -6.61 5.91 -9.48
CA MET A 188 -5.16 5.82 -9.72
C MET A 188 -4.50 4.57 -9.12
N GLY A 189 -5.28 3.51 -8.86
CA GLY A 189 -4.81 2.29 -8.23
C GLY A 189 -3.96 1.40 -9.14
N ARG A 190 -3.87 0.13 -8.78
CA ARG A 190 -3.03 -0.86 -9.46
C ARG A 190 -3.85 -1.69 -10.43
N PRO A 191 -3.42 -1.85 -11.71
CA PRO A 191 -4.15 -2.61 -12.72
C PRO A 191 -4.22 -4.12 -12.43
N ASP A 192 -3.24 -4.65 -11.69
CA ASP A 192 -3.17 -6.07 -11.31
C ASP A 192 -4.10 -6.45 -10.16
N MET A 193 -4.76 -5.48 -9.51
CA MET A 193 -5.70 -5.71 -8.43
C MET A 193 -7.10 -6.04 -8.95
N ALA A 194 -7.84 -6.85 -8.17
CA ALA A 194 -9.16 -7.36 -8.53
C ALA A 194 -10.14 -6.27 -8.99
N TYR A 195 -10.25 -5.17 -8.23
CA TYR A 195 -11.18 -4.09 -8.56
C TYR A 195 -10.93 -3.46 -9.94
N TRP A 196 -9.66 -3.35 -10.35
CA TRP A 196 -9.30 -2.83 -11.68
C TRP A 196 -9.50 -3.88 -12.77
N SER A 197 -8.86 -5.04 -12.63
CA SER A 197 -8.93 -6.10 -13.64
C SER A 197 -10.35 -6.61 -13.88
N PHE A 198 -11.18 -6.64 -12.85
CA PHE A 198 -12.60 -7.01 -12.99
C PHE A 198 -13.38 -5.91 -13.72
N SER A 199 -13.10 -4.63 -13.45
CA SER A 199 -13.73 -3.53 -14.19
C SER A 199 -13.44 -3.60 -15.70
N GLU A 200 -12.21 -3.93 -16.08
CA GLU A 200 -11.87 -4.16 -17.49
C GLU A 200 -12.65 -5.34 -18.07
N LYS A 201 -12.67 -6.49 -17.36
CA LYS A 201 -13.40 -7.68 -17.79
C LYS A 201 -14.91 -7.43 -17.92
N ILE A 202 -15.51 -6.66 -16.98
CA ILE A 202 -16.95 -6.29 -17.03
C ILE A 202 -17.25 -5.47 -18.28
N LEU A 203 -16.47 -4.42 -18.54
CA LEU A 203 -16.69 -3.57 -19.73
C LEU A 203 -16.49 -4.31 -21.05
N GLU A 204 -15.61 -5.30 -21.08
CA GLU A 204 -15.31 -6.12 -22.23
C GLU A 204 -16.22 -7.36 -22.35
N GLY A 205 -17.08 -7.64 -21.36
CA GLY A 205 -17.95 -8.81 -21.32
C GLY A 205 -17.20 -10.13 -21.18
N ARG A 206 -16.01 -10.10 -20.56
CA ARG A 206 -15.17 -11.29 -20.31
C ARG A 206 -15.51 -11.97 -19.00
N THR A 207 -15.29 -13.30 -18.95
CA THR A 207 -15.45 -14.11 -17.73
C THR A 207 -14.52 -13.63 -16.61
N ILE A 208 -15.07 -13.55 -15.38
CA ILE A 208 -14.32 -13.26 -14.16
C ILE A 208 -14.05 -14.56 -13.43
N GLU A 209 -12.78 -14.83 -13.18
CA GLU A 209 -12.33 -15.98 -12.38
C GLU A 209 -12.21 -15.57 -10.92
N LEU A 210 -12.89 -16.32 -10.04
CA LEU A 210 -12.84 -16.15 -8.59
C LEU A 210 -12.08 -17.33 -7.96
N TYR A 211 -11.08 -17.03 -7.13
CA TYR A 211 -10.27 -18.06 -6.46
C TYR A 211 -10.99 -18.67 -5.26
N GLY A 212 -11.42 -19.93 -5.37
CA GLY A 212 -12.22 -20.62 -4.36
C GLY A 212 -13.63 -20.03 -4.22
N HIS A 213 -14.32 -20.42 -3.17
CA HIS A 213 -15.70 -19.99 -2.96
C HIS A 213 -15.83 -18.47 -2.82
N ASN A 214 -16.67 -17.85 -3.66
CA ASN A 214 -16.94 -16.42 -3.71
C ASN A 214 -15.67 -15.54 -3.85
N GLY A 215 -14.52 -16.09 -4.29
CA GLY A 215 -13.25 -15.39 -4.42
C GLY A 215 -12.50 -15.11 -3.10
N GLY A 216 -12.99 -15.67 -1.98
CA GLY A 216 -12.50 -15.40 -0.63
C GLY A 216 -12.90 -14.01 -0.11
N GLU A 217 -12.48 -13.69 1.12
CA GLU A 217 -12.85 -12.45 1.80
C GLU A 217 -11.65 -11.53 2.02
N ARG A 218 -11.83 -10.23 1.81
CA ARG A 218 -10.81 -9.20 2.00
C ARG A 218 -11.35 -7.99 2.76
N CYS A 219 -10.57 -7.43 3.67
CA CYS A 219 -10.80 -6.08 4.16
C CYS A 219 -10.35 -5.10 3.08
N PHE A 220 -11.29 -4.71 2.21
CA PHE A 220 -11.07 -3.65 1.24
C PHE A 220 -11.01 -2.31 1.96
N THR A 221 -9.94 -1.55 1.74
CA THR A 221 -9.70 -0.26 2.42
C THR A 221 -9.53 0.83 1.38
N TYR A 222 -10.41 1.83 1.42
CA TYR A 222 -10.38 2.91 0.44
C TYR A 222 -9.13 3.76 0.60
N ILE A 223 -8.57 4.21 -0.51
CA ILE A 223 -7.27 4.91 -0.54
C ILE A 223 -7.24 6.13 0.37
N ASP A 224 -8.29 6.98 0.39
CA ASP A 224 -8.30 8.18 1.21
C ASP A 224 -8.24 7.86 2.71
N ASP A 225 -8.83 6.74 3.14
CA ASP A 225 -8.80 6.30 4.53
C ASP A 225 -7.39 5.87 4.94
N VAL A 226 -6.67 5.20 4.03
CA VAL A 226 -5.26 4.85 4.22
C VAL A 226 -4.40 6.11 4.34
N ILE A 227 -4.62 7.08 3.45
CA ILE A 227 -3.88 8.34 3.44
C ILE A 227 -4.16 9.16 4.70
N ASN A 228 -5.41 9.25 5.14
CA ASN A 228 -5.77 9.94 6.37
C ASN A 228 -5.12 9.27 7.59
N SER A 229 -5.06 7.93 7.62
CA SER A 229 -4.37 7.19 8.69
C SER A 229 -2.87 7.51 8.72
N ILE A 230 -2.20 7.52 7.56
CA ILE A 230 -0.77 7.88 7.46
C ILE A 230 -0.55 9.33 7.89
N PHE A 231 -1.39 10.24 7.44
CA PHE A 231 -1.30 11.68 7.76
C PHE A 231 -1.49 11.94 9.26
N ASN A 232 -2.45 11.26 9.90
CA ASN A 232 -2.67 11.35 11.34
C ASN A 232 -1.46 10.82 12.12
N LEU A 233 -0.86 9.70 11.71
CA LEU A 233 0.37 9.17 12.31
C LEU A 233 1.55 10.15 12.14
N LEU A 234 1.70 10.78 10.99
CA LEU A 234 2.70 11.83 10.75
C LEU A 234 2.51 13.02 11.69
N SER A 235 1.27 13.41 11.96
CA SER A 235 0.89 14.56 12.77
C SER A 235 1.01 14.32 14.29
N MET A 236 1.25 13.09 14.75
CA MET A 236 1.45 12.81 16.18
C MET A 236 2.72 13.49 16.67
N GLU A 237 2.68 14.19 17.80
CA GLU A 237 3.87 14.82 18.41
C GLU A 237 4.74 13.81 19.18
N LYS A 238 4.10 12.78 19.75
CA LYS A 238 4.78 11.78 20.58
C LYS A 238 5.40 10.67 19.75
N LYS A 239 6.36 9.96 20.36
CA LYS A 239 6.85 8.69 19.80
C LYS A 239 5.70 7.70 19.62
N PHE A 240 5.83 6.82 18.64
CA PHE A 240 4.84 5.77 18.42
C PHE A 240 4.79 4.82 19.62
N SER A 241 3.58 4.55 20.10
CA SER A 241 3.34 3.60 21.20
C SER A 241 3.43 2.14 20.75
N SER A 242 3.51 1.91 19.44
CA SER A 242 3.64 0.59 18.83
C SER A 242 4.58 0.64 17.64
N LYS A 243 5.28 -0.48 17.40
CA LYS A 243 6.19 -0.65 16.24
C LYS A 243 5.46 -1.02 14.95
N ILE A 244 4.29 -1.59 15.06
CA ILE A 244 3.47 -2.11 13.95
C ILE A 244 2.01 -1.78 14.18
N VAL A 245 1.29 -1.45 13.11
CA VAL A 245 -0.15 -1.19 13.15
C VAL A 245 -0.86 -1.70 11.88
N ASN A 246 -2.03 -2.29 12.05
CA ASN A 246 -2.91 -2.66 10.94
C ASN A 246 -3.60 -1.42 10.37
N ILE A 247 -3.53 -1.23 9.05
CA ILE A 247 -4.29 -0.21 8.32
C ILE A 247 -5.33 -0.91 7.47
N SER A 248 -6.59 -0.85 7.91
CA SER A 248 -7.68 -1.63 7.32
C SER A 248 -9.03 -1.03 7.69
N SER A 249 -10.04 -1.29 6.85
CA SER A 249 -11.46 -1.02 7.20
C SER A 249 -11.97 -1.88 8.38
N GLY A 250 -11.27 -2.98 8.70
CA GLY A 250 -11.70 -3.94 9.73
C GLY A 250 -12.94 -4.78 9.34
N ASN A 251 -13.49 -4.57 8.15
CA ASN A 251 -14.71 -5.24 7.68
C ASN A 251 -14.41 -6.11 6.45
N PRO A 252 -14.32 -7.45 6.61
CA PRO A 252 -14.09 -8.35 5.47
C PRO A 252 -15.35 -8.46 4.60
N ARG A 253 -15.16 -8.41 3.29
CA ARG A 253 -16.19 -8.57 2.27
C ARG A 253 -15.74 -9.62 1.25
N ALA A 254 -16.69 -10.39 0.73
CA ALA A 254 -16.41 -11.36 -0.32
C ALA A 254 -15.92 -10.65 -1.61
N THR A 255 -14.99 -11.27 -2.32
CA THR A 255 -14.55 -10.73 -3.62
C THR A 255 -15.70 -10.73 -4.64
N LYS A 256 -16.68 -11.64 -4.47
CA LYS A 256 -17.92 -11.63 -5.25
C LYS A 256 -18.71 -10.34 -5.07
N ASP A 257 -18.80 -9.79 -3.83
CA ASP A 257 -19.51 -8.52 -3.58
C ASP A 257 -18.88 -7.37 -4.37
N LEU A 258 -17.54 -7.37 -4.51
CA LEU A 258 -16.83 -6.42 -5.35
C LEU A 258 -17.27 -6.51 -6.82
N VAL A 259 -17.43 -7.71 -7.36
CA VAL A 259 -17.90 -7.91 -8.75
C VAL A 259 -19.34 -7.42 -8.90
N ASP A 260 -20.23 -7.80 -7.99
CA ASP A 260 -21.65 -7.43 -8.05
C ASP A 260 -21.82 -5.88 -8.02
N LEU A 261 -21.09 -5.19 -7.15
CA LEU A 261 -21.11 -3.72 -7.06
C LEU A 261 -20.53 -3.06 -8.31
N LEU A 262 -19.44 -3.59 -8.87
CA LEU A 262 -18.85 -3.07 -10.11
C LEU A 262 -19.79 -3.30 -11.32
N CYS A 263 -20.43 -4.45 -11.42
CA CYS A 263 -21.43 -4.71 -12.48
C CYS A 263 -22.57 -3.70 -12.43
N ALA A 264 -23.10 -3.44 -11.24
CA ALA A 264 -24.19 -2.47 -11.06
C ALA A 264 -23.80 -1.05 -11.49
N ARG A 265 -22.52 -0.67 -11.38
CA ARG A 265 -22.04 0.68 -11.70
C ARG A 265 -21.51 0.84 -13.13
N LEU A 266 -20.81 -0.17 -13.67
CA LEU A 266 -20.15 -0.11 -14.98
C LEU A 266 -21.06 -0.51 -16.16
N GLY A 267 -22.27 -0.97 -15.90
CA GLY A 267 -23.23 -1.39 -16.89
C GLY A 267 -23.66 -2.85 -16.68
N ASP A 268 -24.95 -3.08 -16.83
CA ASP A 268 -25.68 -4.33 -16.50
C ASP A 268 -25.38 -5.49 -17.48
N LYS A 269 -24.12 -5.65 -17.87
CA LYS A 269 -23.70 -6.83 -18.63
C LYS A 269 -23.62 -8.00 -17.66
N LYS A 270 -24.44 -9.03 -17.89
CA LYS A 270 -24.30 -10.31 -17.19
C LYS A 270 -22.91 -10.89 -17.49
N VAL A 271 -21.99 -10.66 -16.58
CA VAL A 271 -20.64 -11.23 -16.65
C VAL A 271 -20.66 -12.61 -16.03
N GLN A 272 -20.13 -13.61 -16.73
CA GLN A 272 -19.99 -14.95 -16.19
C GLN A 272 -18.91 -14.93 -15.10
N MET A 273 -19.23 -15.45 -13.91
CA MET A 273 -18.28 -15.72 -12.85
C MET A 273 -17.97 -17.22 -12.81
N LEU A 274 -16.69 -17.56 -12.76
CA LEU A 274 -16.21 -18.95 -12.68
C LEU A 274 -15.36 -19.10 -11.42
N GLU A 275 -15.76 -20.01 -10.53
CA GLU A 275 -14.91 -20.39 -9.39
C GLU A 275 -13.80 -21.33 -9.87
N ILE A 276 -12.57 -21.00 -9.54
CA ILE A 276 -11.38 -21.81 -9.86
C ILE A 276 -10.55 -22.05 -8.59
N ASP A 277 -9.65 -23.02 -8.67
CA ASP A 277 -8.79 -23.37 -7.54
C ASP A 277 -7.97 -22.18 -7.06
N ARG A 278 -7.90 -22.02 -5.73
CA ARG A 278 -7.11 -20.98 -5.09
C ARG A 278 -5.61 -21.30 -5.18
N PRO A 279 -4.79 -20.34 -5.66
CA PRO A 279 -3.34 -20.49 -5.57
C PRO A 279 -2.87 -20.62 -4.10
N PRO A 280 -1.83 -21.43 -3.83
CA PRO A 280 -1.37 -21.69 -2.47
C PRO A 280 -0.79 -20.46 -1.75
N ASP A 281 -0.39 -19.47 -2.50
CA ASP A 281 0.15 -18.19 -2.02
C ASP A 281 -0.92 -17.08 -1.85
N ASP A 282 -2.20 -17.38 -2.15
CA ASP A 282 -3.32 -16.47 -1.96
C ASP A 282 -4.09 -16.81 -0.68
N ALA A 283 -4.11 -15.88 0.29
CA ALA A 283 -4.85 -16.07 1.54
C ALA A 283 -6.36 -16.16 1.26
N GLU A 284 -7.05 -17.08 1.92
CA GLU A 284 -8.50 -17.24 1.75
C GLU A 284 -9.28 -16.08 2.37
N LYS A 285 -8.86 -15.63 3.55
CA LYS A 285 -9.50 -14.51 4.26
C LYS A 285 -8.46 -13.59 4.88
N THR A 286 -8.63 -12.29 4.68
CA THR A 286 -7.88 -11.27 5.41
C THR A 286 -8.85 -10.43 6.24
N TRP A 287 -8.71 -10.50 7.57
CA TRP A 287 -9.58 -9.81 8.52
C TRP A 287 -8.73 -9.15 9.61
N ALA A 288 -8.74 -7.81 9.69
CA ALA A 288 -7.93 -7.04 10.62
C ALA A 288 -8.69 -6.70 11.91
N ASP A 289 -8.00 -6.82 13.05
CA ASP A 289 -8.29 -6.02 14.24
C ASP A 289 -7.64 -4.64 14.08
N ILE A 290 -8.42 -3.57 14.21
CA ILE A 290 -7.96 -2.18 14.08
C ILE A 290 -7.96 -1.43 15.41
N SER A 291 -8.12 -2.12 16.52
CA SER A 291 -8.19 -1.52 17.87
C SER A 291 -6.92 -0.71 18.18
N ARG A 292 -5.75 -1.20 17.75
CA ARG A 292 -4.48 -0.50 17.92
C ARG A 292 -4.44 0.82 17.14
N LEU A 293 -4.85 0.83 15.88
CA LEU A 293 -4.95 2.04 15.09
C LEU A 293 -5.86 3.06 15.77
N ASN A 294 -7.06 2.64 16.18
CA ASN A 294 -8.02 3.50 16.87
C ASN A 294 -7.47 4.05 18.19
N SER A 295 -6.68 3.29 18.91
CA SER A 295 -6.04 3.77 20.16
C SER A 295 -4.97 4.83 19.91
N MET A 296 -4.32 4.82 18.73
CA MET A 296 -3.24 5.75 18.37
C MET A 296 -3.75 7.05 17.78
N ILE A 297 -4.71 7.00 16.86
CA ILE A 297 -5.18 8.15 16.10
C ILE A 297 -6.68 8.47 16.26
N GLY A 298 -7.34 7.82 17.22
CA GLY A 298 -8.78 7.95 17.43
C GLY A 298 -9.59 7.03 16.51
N SER A 299 -10.88 6.90 16.80
CA SER A 299 -11.80 6.08 16.00
C SER A 299 -11.91 6.63 14.58
N GLN A 300 -11.80 5.76 13.58
CA GLN A 300 -11.86 6.10 12.17
C GLN A 300 -13.20 5.65 11.57
N ASN A 301 -13.80 6.53 10.78
CA ASN A 301 -14.96 6.19 9.94
C ASN A 301 -14.46 5.83 8.55
N PHE A 302 -14.25 4.53 8.31
CA PHE A 302 -13.80 4.05 7.02
C PHE A 302 -14.92 4.12 5.96
N THR A 303 -14.55 4.48 4.75
CA THR A 303 -15.42 4.51 3.57
C THR A 303 -15.97 3.11 3.30
N SER A 304 -17.28 2.96 3.14
CA SER A 304 -17.90 1.68 2.78
C SER A 304 -17.41 1.19 1.41
N LEU A 305 -17.47 -0.11 1.17
CA LEU A 305 -17.06 -0.69 -0.12
C LEU A 305 -17.89 -0.09 -1.26
N GLU A 306 -19.18 0.08 -1.05
CA GLU A 306 -20.14 0.67 -1.99
C GLU A 306 -19.70 2.09 -2.42
N ASN A 307 -19.49 2.97 -1.45
CA ASN A 307 -19.11 4.37 -1.70
C ASN A 307 -17.70 4.48 -2.34
N GLY A 308 -16.76 3.65 -1.90
CA GLY A 308 -15.42 3.65 -2.45
C GLY A 308 -15.37 3.12 -3.89
N LEU A 309 -16.17 2.09 -4.22
CA LEU A 309 -16.27 1.56 -5.56
C LEU A 309 -17.02 2.49 -6.51
N GLU A 310 -18.00 3.23 -6.03
CA GLU A 310 -18.65 4.28 -6.81
C GLU A 310 -17.61 5.32 -7.28
N LYS A 311 -16.85 5.89 -6.34
CA LYS A 311 -15.78 6.86 -6.66
C LYS A 311 -14.72 6.27 -7.60
N PHE A 312 -14.35 5.00 -7.40
CA PHE A 312 -13.40 4.32 -8.27
C PHE A 312 -13.97 4.14 -9.67
N ALA A 313 -15.22 3.67 -9.81
CA ALA A 313 -15.83 3.40 -11.11
C ALA A 313 -16.02 4.68 -11.93
N ASP A 314 -16.45 5.78 -11.31
CA ASP A 314 -16.57 7.09 -11.98
C ASP A 314 -15.21 7.57 -12.51
N TRP A 315 -14.17 7.47 -11.69
CA TRP A 315 -12.81 7.76 -12.12
C TRP A 315 -12.33 6.83 -13.25
N PHE A 316 -12.62 5.53 -13.13
CA PHE A 316 -12.16 4.52 -14.09
C PHE A 316 -12.75 4.73 -15.47
N LEU A 317 -14.04 5.06 -15.58
CA LEU A 317 -14.70 5.40 -16.84
C LEU A 317 -14.05 6.65 -17.46
N ALA A 318 -13.94 7.74 -16.70
CA ALA A 318 -13.31 8.98 -17.17
C ALA A 318 -11.84 8.78 -17.59
N PHE A 319 -11.10 7.91 -16.89
CA PHE A 319 -9.71 7.57 -17.24
C PHE A 319 -9.61 6.78 -18.55
N ARG A 320 -10.55 5.87 -18.82
CA ARG A 320 -10.59 5.13 -20.09
C ARG A 320 -10.91 6.04 -21.28
N ASP A 321 -11.88 6.95 -21.09
CA ASP A 321 -12.31 7.88 -22.14
C ASP A 321 -11.21 8.90 -22.50
N SER A 322 -10.23 9.09 -21.61
CA SER A 322 -9.09 10.01 -21.82
C SER A 322 -7.88 9.36 -22.52
N LYS A 323 -7.90 8.05 -22.77
CA LYS A 323 -6.87 7.30 -23.51
C LYS A 323 -7.21 7.18 -24.97
#